data_d74ab699f249bb1db34dffc497afd943
#
_entry.id   d74ab699f249bb1db34dffc497afd943
#
_cell.length_a   1.000
_cell.length_b   1.000
_cell.length_c   1.000
_cell.angle_alpha   90.00
_cell.angle_beta   90.00
_cell.angle_gamma   90.00
#
_symmetry.space_group_name_H-M   'P 1'
#
loop_
_entity.id
_entity.type
_entity.pdbx_description
1 polymer ?
#
loop_
_entity_poly.entity_id
_entity_poly.type
_entity_poly.pdbx_seq_one_letter_code
_entity_poly.pdbx_strand_id
1 'polypeptide(L)'
;MSRPPRLTASDFDPEVLDLFDRYVHGQIDRRGFLSGAAGLLAALTPQFAAAQQVKPDDARLKTSFVEFASPDGYGKARGYLVRPAKARRLLPAVLVIHENRGLNPHIEDIARRLGLAGYIAFAPDALFPLGGYPGDEDAARALFQKLDATKTRQDILAAARMLRTLEGGNGRLGAVGFCWGGGMTNFVATQVPELLAAAPFYGAAPPAEDVAKIRAELLVVLADNDERINAGWPAYEAALKAAGTHYTTFRPPGTQHGFNNDTTPRYDERAAHDAWSRLLALFERTLRKGHRASPG
;
A
#
# COMPACT_ATOMS: atom_id res chain seq x y z
N MET A 1 24.06 20.77 -5.72
CA MET A 1 23.54 21.03 -4.37
C MET A 1 23.09 19.70 -3.80
N SER A 2 23.68 19.22 -2.71
CA SER A 2 23.28 18.00 -2.01
C SER A 2 21.86 18.20 -1.44
N ARG A 3 21.00 17.20 -1.62
CA ARG A 3 19.65 17.20 -1.03
C ARG A 3 19.81 17.28 0.50
N PRO A 4 19.06 18.13 1.22
CA PRO A 4 19.12 18.11 2.68
C PRO A 4 18.80 16.72 3.22
N PRO A 5 19.38 16.30 4.34
CA PRO A 5 19.10 15.01 4.94
C PRO A 5 17.59 14.91 5.24
N ARG A 6 17.00 13.77 4.89
CA ARG A 6 15.59 13.50 5.16
C ARG A 6 15.43 13.16 6.63
N LEU A 7 14.47 13.79 7.29
CA LEU A 7 14.09 13.42 8.66
C LEU A 7 13.42 12.05 8.67
N THR A 8 13.71 11.25 9.68
CA THR A 8 13.18 9.91 9.93
C THR A 8 12.57 9.83 11.32
N ALA A 9 11.92 8.73 11.66
CA ALA A 9 11.30 8.56 12.98
C ALA A 9 12.27 8.78 14.15
N SER A 10 13.57 8.47 13.96
CA SER A 10 14.62 8.68 14.97
C SER A 10 14.96 10.15 15.26
N ASP A 11 14.51 11.06 14.40
CA ASP A 11 14.75 12.51 14.54
C ASP A 11 13.64 13.19 15.36
N PHE A 12 12.63 12.41 15.82
CA PHE A 12 11.47 12.92 16.56
C PHE A 12 11.38 12.31 17.96
N ASP A 13 10.84 13.08 18.88
CA ASP A 13 10.47 12.57 20.19
C ASP A 13 9.37 11.49 20.05
N PRO A 14 9.48 10.35 20.76
CA PRO A 14 8.47 9.30 20.73
C PRO A 14 7.04 9.78 21.03
N GLU A 15 6.88 10.79 21.91
CA GLU A 15 5.57 11.37 22.22
C GLU A 15 4.97 12.10 21.01
N VAL A 16 5.80 12.74 20.18
CA VAL A 16 5.35 13.38 18.92
C VAL A 16 4.90 12.34 17.90
N LEU A 17 5.59 11.21 17.84
CA LEU A 17 5.21 10.10 16.95
C LEU A 17 3.89 9.46 17.39
N ASP A 18 3.65 9.28 18.69
CA ASP A 18 2.38 8.80 19.23
C ASP A 18 1.24 9.77 18.93
N LEU A 19 1.42 11.05 19.20
CA LEU A 19 0.46 12.08 18.85
C LEU A 19 0.15 12.12 17.37
N PHE A 20 1.16 11.94 16.53
CA PHE A 20 0.97 11.86 15.08
C PHE A 20 0.20 10.61 14.69
N ASP A 21 0.47 9.46 15.31
CA ASP A 21 -0.28 8.22 15.05
C ASP A 21 -1.77 8.38 15.43
N ARG A 22 -2.07 8.92 16.59
CA ARG A 22 -3.42 9.23 17.04
C ARG A 22 -4.15 10.21 16.10
N TYR A 23 -3.43 11.21 15.62
CA TYR A 23 -3.95 12.17 14.65
C TYR A 23 -4.29 11.51 13.30
N VAL A 24 -3.39 10.72 12.73
CA VAL A 24 -3.64 10.07 11.43
C VAL A 24 -4.74 9.02 11.48
N HIS A 25 -5.00 8.44 12.66
CA HIS A 25 -6.11 7.52 12.89
C HIS A 25 -7.41 8.21 13.32
N GLY A 26 -7.43 9.55 13.42
CA GLY A 26 -8.63 10.33 13.75
C GLY A 26 -9.04 10.27 15.22
N GLN A 27 -8.16 9.82 16.11
CA GLN A 27 -8.38 9.79 17.55
C GLN A 27 -8.26 11.19 18.19
N ILE A 28 -7.49 12.07 17.56
CA ILE A 28 -7.40 13.50 17.88
C ILE A 28 -7.51 14.30 16.57
N ASP A 29 -8.00 15.53 16.66
CA ASP A 29 -8.04 16.45 15.53
C ASP A 29 -6.70 17.19 15.34
N ARG A 30 -6.59 17.96 14.25
CA ARG A 30 -5.38 18.75 13.96
C ARG A 30 -5.03 19.71 15.08
N ARG A 31 -6.03 20.27 15.75
CA ARG A 31 -5.81 21.23 16.85
C ARG A 31 -5.23 20.51 18.07
N GLY A 32 -5.77 19.35 18.42
CA GLY A 32 -5.24 18.50 19.50
C GLY A 32 -3.80 18.06 19.22
N PHE A 33 -3.50 17.68 17.97
CA PHE A 33 -2.14 17.35 17.55
C PHE A 33 -1.19 18.56 17.67
N LEU A 34 -1.56 19.72 17.12
CA LEU A 34 -0.73 20.93 17.17
C LEU A 34 -0.56 21.44 18.61
N SER A 35 -1.57 21.30 19.48
CA SER A 35 -1.48 21.70 20.89
C SER A 35 -0.55 20.78 21.69
N GLY A 36 -0.56 19.48 21.41
CA GLY A 36 0.32 18.50 22.06
C GLY A 36 1.77 18.54 21.57
N ALA A 37 1.99 18.95 20.32
CA ALA A 37 3.29 19.03 19.68
C ALA A 37 3.86 20.47 19.62
N ALA A 38 3.31 21.39 20.40
CA ALA A 38 3.68 22.81 20.40
C ALA A 38 5.17 23.01 20.67
N GLY A 39 5.90 23.38 19.65
CA GLY A 39 7.33 23.72 19.70
C GLY A 39 8.21 22.97 18.70
N LEU A 40 7.84 21.78 18.27
CA LEU A 40 8.66 20.92 17.39
C LEU A 40 8.26 20.95 15.91
N LEU A 41 7.05 21.36 15.57
CA LEU A 41 6.45 21.19 14.24
C LEU A 41 6.71 22.35 13.24
N ALA A 42 7.15 23.50 13.67
CA ALA A 42 7.38 24.65 12.77
C ALA A 42 8.49 24.39 11.73
N ALA A 43 9.35 23.40 11.97
CA ALA A 43 10.46 23.04 11.08
C ALA A 43 10.13 21.94 10.05
N LEU A 44 8.94 21.31 10.13
CA LEU A 44 8.69 20.03 9.45
C LEU A 44 7.91 20.12 8.14
N THR A 45 7.07 21.13 7.97
CA THR A 45 6.10 21.20 6.88
C THR A 45 6.67 21.30 5.45
N PRO A 46 7.81 21.93 5.19
CA PRO A 46 8.36 22.02 3.82
C PRO A 46 9.09 20.76 3.32
N GLN A 47 9.57 19.92 4.22
CA GLN A 47 10.47 18.81 3.86
C GLN A 47 9.71 17.54 3.41
N PHE A 48 8.48 17.36 3.86
CA PHE A 48 7.68 16.18 3.50
C PHE A 48 7.03 16.28 2.12
N ALA A 49 6.78 17.49 1.61
CA ALA A 49 6.15 17.70 0.30
C ALA A 49 7.02 17.26 -0.91
N ALA A 50 8.30 17.00 -0.72
CA ALA A 50 9.27 16.72 -1.81
C ALA A 50 9.64 15.24 -2.00
N ALA A 51 8.91 14.31 -1.39
CA ALA A 51 9.35 12.92 -1.25
C ALA A 51 9.13 11.99 -2.45
N GLN A 52 8.64 12.50 -3.61
CA GLN A 52 8.53 11.68 -4.81
C GLN A 52 9.91 11.24 -5.31
N GLN A 53 10.18 9.92 -5.30
CA GLN A 53 11.44 9.35 -5.77
C GLN A 53 11.47 9.24 -7.29
N VAL A 54 10.30 9.05 -7.92
CA VAL A 54 10.13 8.98 -9.37
C VAL A 54 9.21 10.10 -9.82
N LYS A 55 9.69 10.95 -10.72
CA LYS A 55 8.91 12.08 -11.23
C LYS A 55 7.68 11.59 -12.01
N PRO A 56 6.56 12.35 -11.98
CA PRO A 56 5.36 12.02 -12.77
C PRO A 56 5.60 11.94 -14.27
N ASP A 57 6.54 12.73 -14.78
CA ASP A 57 6.93 12.85 -16.20
C ASP A 57 8.19 12.04 -16.57
N ASP A 58 8.54 11.02 -15.79
CA ASP A 58 9.70 10.17 -16.09
C ASP A 58 9.52 9.47 -17.44
N ALA A 59 10.37 9.79 -18.41
CA ALA A 59 10.30 9.28 -19.79
C ALA A 59 10.43 7.76 -19.93
N ARG A 60 10.86 7.06 -18.88
CA ARG A 60 10.91 5.59 -18.84
C ARG A 60 9.56 4.94 -18.58
N LEU A 61 8.55 5.73 -18.25
CA LEU A 61 7.20 5.31 -17.89
C LEU A 61 6.15 5.89 -18.83
N LYS A 62 5.02 5.19 -18.95
CA LYS A 62 3.75 5.69 -19.46
C LYS A 62 2.75 5.65 -18.31
N THR A 63 2.15 6.80 -18.02
CA THR A 63 1.19 6.96 -16.92
C THR A 63 -0.12 7.49 -17.43
N SER A 64 -1.24 7.06 -16.88
CA SER A 64 -2.58 7.55 -17.20
C SER A 64 -3.55 7.25 -16.07
N PHE A 65 -4.60 8.04 -15.95
CA PHE A 65 -5.78 7.65 -15.18
C PHE A 65 -6.70 6.83 -16.09
N VAL A 66 -7.17 5.68 -15.59
CA VAL A 66 -8.05 4.76 -16.33
C VAL A 66 -9.30 4.54 -15.52
N GLU A 67 -10.46 4.72 -16.14
CA GLU A 67 -11.76 4.35 -15.59
C GLU A 67 -12.11 2.92 -15.97
N PHE A 68 -12.80 2.22 -15.09
CA PHE A 68 -13.26 0.86 -15.30
C PHE A 68 -14.63 0.62 -14.66
N ALA A 69 -15.34 -0.38 -15.16
CA ALA A 69 -16.65 -0.76 -14.63
C ALA A 69 -16.51 -1.47 -13.28
N SER A 70 -17.36 -1.08 -12.32
CA SER A 70 -17.50 -1.72 -11.01
C SER A 70 -18.99 -1.84 -10.65
N PRO A 71 -19.73 -2.73 -11.32
CA PRO A 71 -21.18 -2.79 -11.17
C PRO A 71 -21.64 -3.14 -9.75
N ASP A 72 -20.87 -3.94 -9.02
CA ASP A 72 -21.15 -4.32 -7.63
C ASP A 72 -20.63 -3.27 -6.62
N GLY A 73 -19.86 -2.29 -7.07
CA GLY A 73 -19.33 -1.18 -6.30
C GLY A 73 -20.08 0.12 -6.53
N TYR A 74 -19.34 1.17 -6.89
CA TYR A 74 -19.91 2.47 -7.21
C TYR A 74 -20.36 2.61 -8.69
N GLY A 75 -20.43 1.52 -9.44
CA GLY A 75 -20.79 1.47 -10.87
C GLY A 75 -19.61 1.74 -11.78
N LYS A 76 -18.84 2.78 -11.48
CA LYS A 76 -17.62 3.17 -12.17
C LYS A 76 -16.54 3.53 -11.15
N ALA A 77 -15.34 3.06 -11.38
CA ALA A 77 -14.17 3.36 -10.58
C ALA A 77 -13.03 3.87 -11.48
N ARG A 78 -12.01 4.47 -10.88
CA ARG A 78 -10.83 5.03 -11.57
C ARG A 78 -9.57 4.63 -10.81
N GLY A 79 -8.44 4.59 -11.50
CA GLY A 79 -7.12 4.43 -10.88
C GLY A 79 -5.99 4.96 -11.75
N TYR A 80 -4.82 5.04 -11.14
CA TYR A 80 -3.58 5.46 -11.78
C TYR A 80 -2.85 4.24 -12.33
N LEU A 81 -2.72 4.18 -13.65
CA LEU A 81 -2.03 3.12 -14.37
C LEU A 81 -0.63 3.58 -14.75
N VAL A 82 0.35 2.75 -14.43
CA VAL A 82 1.76 2.96 -14.77
C VAL A 82 2.29 1.74 -15.51
N ARG A 83 2.99 2.00 -16.61
CA ARG A 83 3.65 0.96 -17.42
C ARG A 83 5.07 1.38 -17.78
N PRO A 84 6.04 0.46 -17.91
CA PRO A 84 7.29 0.74 -18.61
C PRO A 84 7.03 1.28 -20.01
N ALA A 85 7.68 2.37 -20.40
CA ALA A 85 7.49 3.01 -21.71
C ALA A 85 7.91 2.07 -22.88
N LYS A 86 8.89 1.20 -22.63
CA LYS A 86 9.42 0.24 -23.59
C LYS A 86 9.36 -1.16 -23.01
N ALA A 87 8.24 -1.87 -23.21
CA ALA A 87 8.10 -3.27 -22.86
C ALA A 87 8.28 -4.14 -24.13
N ARG A 88 9.21 -5.08 -24.10
CA ARG A 88 9.44 -6.05 -25.20
C ARG A 88 8.70 -7.37 -25.02
N ARG A 89 7.99 -7.54 -23.89
CA ARG A 89 7.26 -8.75 -23.51
C ARG A 89 6.03 -8.36 -22.69
N LEU A 90 5.11 -9.30 -22.54
CA LEU A 90 4.00 -9.15 -21.60
C LEU A 90 4.54 -9.08 -20.17
N LEU A 91 3.97 -8.19 -19.36
CA LEU A 91 4.44 -7.89 -18.02
C LEU A 91 3.46 -8.39 -16.95
N PRO A 92 3.93 -8.80 -15.78
CA PRO A 92 3.05 -9.03 -14.64
C PRO A 92 2.48 -7.72 -14.13
N ALA A 93 1.27 -7.80 -13.57
CA ALA A 93 0.56 -6.66 -13.01
C ALA A 93 0.60 -6.66 -11.47
N VAL A 94 0.62 -5.48 -10.89
CA VAL A 94 0.57 -5.26 -9.44
C VAL A 94 -0.53 -4.27 -9.11
N LEU A 95 -1.47 -4.69 -8.25
CA LEU A 95 -2.46 -3.83 -7.62
C LEU A 95 -1.81 -3.12 -6.44
N VAL A 96 -1.84 -1.78 -6.43
CA VAL A 96 -1.26 -0.93 -5.38
C VAL A 96 -2.38 -0.27 -4.60
N ILE A 97 -2.57 -0.63 -3.34
CA ILE A 97 -3.71 -0.15 -2.56
C ILE A 97 -3.23 0.90 -1.55
N HIS A 98 -3.80 2.09 -1.67
CA HIS A 98 -3.43 3.27 -0.89
C HIS A 98 -3.82 3.19 0.59
N GLU A 99 -3.31 4.11 1.38
CA GLU A 99 -3.69 4.31 2.79
C GLU A 99 -5.10 4.95 2.90
N ASN A 100 -5.53 5.32 4.11
CA ASN A 100 -6.83 5.96 4.39
C ASN A 100 -6.92 7.43 3.94
N ARG A 101 -6.16 7.81 2.94
CA ARG A 101 -6.13 9.16 2.34
C ARG A 101 -6.39 9.16 0.84
N GLY A 102 -6.79 8.01 0.29
CA GLY A 102 -7.01 7.88 -1.14
C GLY A 102 -5.71 7.86 -1.95
N LEU A 103 -5.86 8.02 -3.25
CA LEU A 103 -4.77 7.99 -4.21
C LEU A 103 -4.03 9.34 -4.19
N ASN A 104 -3.14 9.49 -3.22
CA ASN A 104 -2.29 10.67 -3.05
C ASN A 104 -0.97 10.54 -3.84
N PRO A 105 -0.16 11.63 -3.94
CA PRO A 105 1.11 11.63 -4.67
C PRO A 105 2.13 10.58 -4.21
N HIS A 106 2.11 10.17 -2.94
CA HIS A 106 2.97 9.11 -2.42
C HIS A 106 2.63 7.75 -3.06
N ILE A 107 1.36 7.40 -3.14
CA ILE A 107 0.91 6.13 -3.74
C ILE A 107 1.14 6.11 -5.25
N GLU A 108 0.94 7.25 -5.92
CA GLU A 108 1.30 7.37 -7.33
C GLU A 108 2.80 7.12 -7.55
N ASP A 109 3.65 7.61 -6.63
CA ASP A 109 5.10 7.39 -6.68
C ASP A 109 5.45 5.90 -6.45
N ILE A 110 4.80 5.22 -5.52
CA ILE A 110 4.93 3.76 -5.33
C ILE A 110 4.59 3.02 -6.64
N ALA A 111 3.50 3.40 -7.31
CA ALA A 111 3.14 2.80 -8.60
C ALA A 111 4.21 3.06 -9.67
N ARG A 112 4.79 4.26 -9.73
CA ARG A 112 5.89 4.58 -10.66
C ARG A 112 7.17 3.80 -10.34
N ARG A 113 7.52 3.63 -9.07
CA ARG A 113 8.66 2.77 -8.66
C ARG A 113 8.48 1.34 -9.13
N LEU A 114 7.28 0.77 -9.02
CA LEU A 114 6.97 -0.56 -9.56
C LEU A 114 7.03 -0.60 -11.09
N GLY A 115 6.58 0.47 -11.75
CA GLY A 115 6.75 0.62 -13.20
C GLY A 115 8.22 0.58 -13.63
N LEU A 116 9.11 1.31 -12.94
CA LEU A 116 10.56 1.26 -13.18
C LEU A 116 11.16 -0.11 -12.87
N ALA A 117 10.61 -0.82 -11.89
CA ALA A 117 10.98 -2.20 -11.59
C ALA A 117 10.45 -3.19 -12.64
N GLY A 118 9.70 -2.72 -13.67
CA GLY A 118 9.26 -3.51 -14.83
C GLY A 118 7.96 -4.27 -14.60
N TYR A 119 7.06 -3.75 -13.78
CA TYR A 119 5.68 -4.23 -13.60
C TYR A 119 4.69 -3.26 -14.24
N ILE A 120 3.51 -3.75 -14.61
CA ILE A 120 2.35 -2.87 -14.78
C ILE A 120 1.81 -2.62 -13.37
N ALA A 121 1.78 -1.36 -12.92
CA ALA A 121 1.24 -1.02 -11.62
C ALA A 121 -0.08 -0.25 -11.80
N PHE A 122 -1.07 -0.59 -11.01
CA PHE A 122 -2.35 0.10 -10.99
C PHE A 122 -2.78 0.42 -9.56
N ALA A 123 -2.99 1.69 -9.28
CA ALA A 123 -3.45 2.17 -8.00
C ALA A 123 -4.90 2.68 -8.13
N PRO A 124 -5.91 1.91 -7.69
CA PRO A 124 -7.30 2.35 -7.69
C PRO A 124 -7.49 3.53 -6.73
N ASP A 125 -8.37 4.45 -7.10
CA ASP A 125 -8.73 5.66 -6.35
C ASP A 125 -10.06 5.43 -5.62
N ALA A 126 -10.01 5.00 -4.37
CA ALA A 126 -11.21 4.78 -3.59
C ALA A 126 -12.01 6.07 -3.34
N LEU A 127 -11.38 7.24 -3.43
CA LEU A 127 -12.07 8.52 -3.29
C LEU A 127 -12.72 9.01 -4.61
N PHE A 128 -12.53 8.33 -5.72
CA PHE A 128 -13.09 8.73 -7.01
C PHE A 128 -14.60 9.05 -6.97
N PRO A 129 -15.46 8.26 -6.29
CA PRO A 129 -16.89 8.56 -6.19
C PRO A 129 -17.21 9.87 -5.46
N LEU A 130 -16.25 10.38 -4.68
CA LEU A 130 -16.35 11.62 -3.91
C LEU A 130 -15.49 12.76 -4.48
N GLY A 131 -15.03 12.63 -5.74
CA GLY A 131 -14.22 13.64 -6.43
C GLY A 131 -12.72 13.37 -6.47
N GLY A 132 -12.24 12.27 -5.86
CA GLY A 132 -10.83 11.88 -5.78
C GLY A 132 -10.06 12.59 -4.67
N TYR A 133 -8.73 12.49 -4.73
CA TYR A 133 -7.84 13.11 -3.73
C TYR A 133 -7.93 14.66 -3.80
N PRO A 134 -8.31 15.33 -2.71
CA PRO A 134 -8.59 16.78 -2.73
C PRO A 134 -7.33 17.67 -2.64
N GLY A 135 -6.11 17.10 -2.61
CA GLY A 135 -4.85 17.83 -2.47
C GLY A 135 -4.46 18.16 -1.02
N ASP A 136 -5.26 17.76 -0.05
CA ASP A 136 -5.03 17.94 1.38
C ASP A 136 -5.31 16.64 2.13
N GLU A 137 -4.38 16.23 3.00
CA GLU A 137 -4.43 14.94 3.71
C GLU A 137 -5.57 14.84 4.73
N ASP A 138 -5.96 15.95 5.37
CA ASP A 138 -7.04 15.97 6.34
C ASP A 138 -8.41 15.95 5.65
N ALA A 139 -8.56 16.72 4.59
CA ALA A 139 -9.74 16.68 3.75
C ALA A 139 -9.93 15.29 3.12
N ALA A 140 -8.85 14.66 2.65
CA ALA A 140 -8.85 13.30 2.12
C ALA A 140 -9.33 12.28 3.16
N ARG A 141 -8.83 12.37 4.40
CA ARG A 141 -9.26 11.50 5.51
C ARG A 141 -10.75 11.69 5.83
N ALA A 142 -11.22 12.94 5.85
CA ALA A 142 -12.64 13.23 6.09
C ALA A 142 -13.56 12.70 4.98
N LEU A 143 -13.11 12.73 3.73
CA LEU A 143 -13.82 12.10 2.61
C LEU A 143 -13.79 10.58 2.73
N PHE A 144 -12.65 10.00 3.08
CA PHE A 144 -12.48 8.55 3.21
C PHE A 144 -13.46 7.94 4.23
N GLN A 145 -13.76 8.65 5.33
CA GLN A 145 -14.75 8.23 6.33
C GLN A 145 -16.19 8.18 5.80
N LYS A 146 -16.49 8.82 4.67
CA LYS A 146 -17.81 8.84 4.03
C LYS A 146 -18.02 7.71 3.03
N LEU A 147 -16.99 6.93 2.74
CA LEU A 147 -17.07 5.82 1.79
C LEU A 147 -17.95 4.69 2.33
N ASP A 148 -18.74 4.12 1.44
CA ASP A 148 -19.38 2.82 1.68
C ASP A 148 -18.31 1.72 1.58
N ALA A 149 -18.03 1.08 2.71
CA ALA A 149 -16.97 0.08 2.81
C ALA A 149 -17.23 -1.14 1.90
N THR A 150 -18.50 -1.53 1.69
CA THR A 150 -18.87 -2.66 0.84
C THR A 150 -18.60 -2.32 -0.62
N LYS A 151 -19.10 -1.18 -1.09
CA LYS A 151 -18.87 -0.72 -2.46
C LYS A 151 -17.38 -0.50 -2.75
N THR A 152 -16.65 0.09 -1.81
CA THR A 152 -15.20 0.28 -1.95
C THR A 152 -14.45 -1.04 -2.10
N ARG A 153 -14.83 -2.07 -1.33
CA ARG A 153 -14.26 -3.42 -1.49
C ARG A 153 -14.52 -3.99 -2.87
N GLN A 154 -15.74 -3.79 -3.42
CA GLN A 154 -16.08 -4.26 -4.76
C GLN A 154 -15.29 -3.52 -5.85
N ASP A 155 -15.05 -2.21 -5.70
CA ASP A 155 -14.19 -1.45 -6.62
C ASP A 155 -12.75 -2.00 -6.65
N ILE A 156 -12.20 -2.35 -5.48
CA ILE A 156 -10.86 -2.96 -5.40
C ILE A 156 -10.84 -4.34 -6.06
N LEU A 157 -11.88 -5.17 -5.86
CA LEU A 157 -11.98 -6.47 -6.54
C LEU A 157 -12.17 -6.32 -8.06
N ALA A 158 -12.93 -5.32 -8.49
CA ALA A 158 -13.09 -5.01 -9.92
C ALA A 158 -11.75 -4.58 -10.54
N ALA A 159 -10.94 -3.79 -9.83
CA ALA A 159 -9.59 -3.43 -10.25
C ALA A 159 -8.68 -4.67 -10.40
N ALA A 160 -8.72 -5.60 -9.46
CA ALA A 160 -7.97 -6.84 -9.52
C ALA A 160 -8.37 -7.69 -10.75
N ARG A 161 -9.69 -7.82 -11.00
CA ARG A 161 -10.21 -8.53 -12.18
C ARG A 161 -9.76 -7.86 -13.48
N MET A 162 -9.87 -6.54 -13.59
CA MET A 162 -9.45 -5.77 -14.76
C MET A 162 -7.95 -5.97 -15.05
N LEU A 163 -7.11 -5.96 -14.02
CA LEU A 163 -5.66 -6.13 -14.19
C LEU A 163 -5.27 -7.50 -14.77
N ARG A 164 -6.02 -8.54 -14.48
CA ARG A 164 -5.72 -9.89 -15.01
C ARG A 164 -5.88 -10.01 -16.52
N THR A 165 -6.75 -9.22 -17.10
CA THR A 165 -7.04 -9.22 -18.54
C THR A 165 -6.52 -7.99 -19.26
N LEU A 166 -5.73 -7.16 -18.56
CA LEU A 166 -5.25 -5.90 -19.09
C LEU A 166 -4.29 -6.12 -20.26
N GLU A 167 -4.50 -5.42 -21.37
CA GLU A 167 -3.62 -5.46 -22.54
C GLU A 167 -2.16 -5.17 -22.16
N GLY A 168 -1.23 -5.97 -22.70
CA GLY A 168 0.19 -5.93 -22.35
C GLY A 168 0.53 -6.64 -21.04
N GLY A 169 -0.47 -7.15 -20.31
CA GLY A 169 -0.31 -7.99 -19.14
C GLY A 169 -0.13 -9.46 -19.51
N ASN A 170 0.61 -10.22 -18.69
CA ASN A 170 0.80 -11.66 -18.84
C ASN A 170 -0.21 -12.50 -18.02
N GLY A 171 -1.24 -11.86 -17.43
CA GLY A 171 -2.25 -12.48 -16.58
C GLY A 171 -1.81 -12.78 -15.15
N ARG A 172 -0.53 -12.57 -14.80
CA ARG A 172 -0.01 -12.79 -13.43
C ARG A 172 -0.21 -11.54 -12.60
N LEU A 173 -0.88 -11.71 -11.44
CA LEU A 173 -1.28 -10.62 -10.56
C LEU A 173 -0.62 -10.74 -9.19
N GLY A 174 -0.04 -9.63 -8.72
CA GLY A 174 0.34 -9.40 -7.33
C GLY A 174 -0.43 -8.23 -6.74
N ALA A 175 -0.39 -8.09 -5.42
CA ALA A 175 -0.95 -6.94 -4.72
C ALA A 175 -0.01 -6.45 -3.62
N VAL A 176 0.03 -5.15 -3.42
CA VAL A 176 0.67 -4.49 -2.28
C VAL A 176 -0.24 -3.39 -1.78
N GLY A 177 -0.31 -3.21 -0.48
CA GLY A 177 -1.10 -2.13 0.10
C GLY A 177 -0.60 -1.73 1.48
N PHE A 178 -0.93 -0.53 1.87
CA PHE A 178 -0.36 0.14 3.04
C PHE A 178 -1.47 0.57 4.01
N CYS A 179 -1.31 0.35 5.30
CA CYS A 179 -2.27 0.71 6.33
C CYS A 179 -3.66 0.06 6.06
N TRP A 180 -4.69 0.87 5.78
CA TRP A 180 -5.98 0.38 5.30
C TRP A 180 -5.81 -0.48 4.05
N GLY A 181 -4.99 -0.05 3.11
CA GLY A 181 -4.66 -0.82 1.91
C GLY A 181 -3.96 -2.14 2.20
N GLY A 182 -3.20 -2.25 3.29
CA GLY A 182 -2.64 -3.51 3.77
C GLY A 182 -3.75 -4.49 4.19
N GLY A 183 -4.75 -4.01 4.94
CA GLY A 183 -5.96 -4.79 5.25
C GLY A 183 -6.74 -5.19 4.00
N MET A 184 -6.86 -4.28 3.04
CA MET A 184 -7.48 -4.58 1.74
C MET A 184 -6.68 -5.57 0.91
N THR A 185 -5.35 -5.57 1.01
CA THR A 185 -4.49 -6.58 0.36
C THR A 185 -4.74 -7.97 0.93
N ASN A 186 -4.90 -8.09 2.25
CA ASN A 186 -5.34 -9.33 2.88
C ASN A 186 -6.73 -9.76 2.40
N PHE A 187 -7.68 -8.83 2.33
CA PHE A 187 -9.01 -9.09 1.80
C PHE A 187 -8.96 -9.58 0.34
N VAL A 188 -8.23 -8.90 -0.54
CA VAL A 188 -8.05 -9.34 -1.94
C VAL A 188 -7.47 -10.75 -2.00
N ALA A 189 -6.50 -11.07 -1.15
CA ALA A 189 -5.91 -12.41 -1.10
C ALA A 189 -6.90 -13.50 -0.71
N THR A 190 -7.93 -13.18 0.10
CA THR A 190 -9.00 -14.12 0.44
C THR A 190 -10.08 -14.24 -0.64
N GLN A 191 -10.22 -13.26 -1.54
CA GLN A 191 -11.30 -13.19 -2.53
C GLN A 191 -10.86 -13.50 -3.97
N VAL A 192 -9.57 -13.45 -4.27
CA VAL A 192 -9.01 -13.61 -5.62
C VAL A 192 -8.07 -14.82 -5.61
N PRO A 193 -8.56 -16.03 -5.90
CA PRO A 193 -7.75 -17.26 -5.87
C PRO A 193 -6.56 -17.24 -6.83
N GLU A 194 -6.65 -16.44 -7.89
CA GLU A 194 -5.60 -16.30 -8.90
C GLU A 194 -4.54 -15.24 -8.55
N LEU A 195 -4.66 -14.58 -7.39
CA LEU A 195 -3.60 -13.73 -6.88
C LEU A 195 -2.39 -14.60 -6.52
N LEU A 196 -1.23 -14.28 -7.07
CA LEU A 196 -0.02 -15.08 -6.89
C LEU A 196 0.86 -14.59 -5.74
N ALA A 197 0.79 -13.30 -5.44
CA ALA A 197 1.57 -12.68 -4.37
C ALA A 197 0.79 -11.56 -3.70
N ALA A 198 0.89 -11.44 -2.38
CA ALA A 198 0.32 -10.33 -1.64
C ALA A 198 1.29 -9.82 -0.57
N ALA A 199 1.42 -8.52 -0.50
CA ALA A 199 2.29 -7.85 0.47
C ALA A 199 1.48 -6.82 1.30
N PRO A 200 0.78 -7.24 2.35
CA PRO A 200 0.12 -6.34 3.28
C PRO A 200 1.14 -5.65 4.18
N PHE A 201 1.25 -4.31 4.09
CA PHE A 201 2.07 -3.49 4.97
C PHE A 201 1.22 -2.92 6.10
N TYR A 202 1.56 -3.25 7.34
CA TYR A 202 0.92 -2.81 8.60
C TYR A 202 -0.61 -2.72 8.46
N GLY A 203 -1.21 -3.75 7.87
CA GLY A 203 -2.63 -3.87 7.62
C GLY A 203 -3.32 -4.83 8.57
N ALA A 204 -4.61 -4.61 8.80
CA ALA A 204 -5.44 -5.51 9.61
C ALA A 204 -5.47 -6.92 9.01
N ALA A 205 -5.46 -7.93 9.87
CA ALA A 205 -5.67 -9.31 9.49
C ALA A 205 -7.08 -9.52 8.92
N PRO A 206 -7.27 -10.47 7.99
CA PRO A 206 -8.61 -10.87 7.55
C PRO A 206 -9.29 -11.70 8.64
N PRO A 207 -10.61 -11.96 8.55
CA PRO A 207 -11.29 -12.94 9.39
C PRO A 207 -10.59 -14.31 9.31
N ALA A 208 -10.43 -14.99 10.45
CA ALA A 208 -9.67 -16.23 10.53
C ALA A 208 -10.23 -17.34 9.62
N GLU A 209 -11.56 -17.40 9.49
CA GLU A 209 -12.29 -18.33 8.61
C GLU A 209 -12.01 -18.10 7.12
N ASP A 210 -11.58 -16.91 6.75
CA ASP A 210 -11.26 -16.59 5.35
C ASP A 210 -9.81 -16.91 4.98
N VAL A 211 -8.93 -17.10 5.95
CA VAL A 211 -7.49 -17.32 5.70
C VAL A 211 -7.24 -18.57 4.86
N ALA A 212 -8.04 -19.63 5.04
CA ALA A 212 -7.93 -20.87 4.26
C ALA A 212 -8.22 -20.69 2.75
N LYS A 213 -8.80 -19.56 2.34
CA LYS A 213 -9.04 -19.22 0.93
C LYS A 213 -7.81 -18.64 0.24
N ILE A 214 -6.80 -18.19 0.99
CA ILE A 214 -5.59 -17.56 0.45
C ILE A 214 -4.77 -18.58 -0.32
N ARG A 215 -4.47 -18.26 -1.58
CA ARG A 215 -3.59 -19.04 -2.48
C ARG A 215 -2.29 -18.31 -2.79
N ALA A 216 -2.26 -17.01 -2.55
CA ALA A 216 -1.08 -16.18 -2.78
C ALA A 216 0.04 -16.50 -1.79
N GLU A 217 1.29 -16.36 -2.23
CA GLU A 217 2.43 -16.27 -1.33
C GLU A 217 2.44 -14.88 -0.68
N LEU A 218 2.61 -14.81 0.65
CA LEU A 218 2.51 -13.58 1.41
C LEU A 218 3.88 -13.06 1.90
N LEU A 219 4.05 -11.74 1.83
CA LEU A 219 5.02 -11.00 2.62
C LEU A 219 4.26 -10.11 3.61
N VAL A 220 4.09 -10.56 4.85
CA VAL A 220 3.41 -9.79 5.88
C VAL A 220 4.40 -8.83 6.53
N VAL A 221 4.22 -7.53 6.28
CA VAL A 221 5.08 -6.48 6.83
C VAL A 221 4.37 -5.83 8.01
N LEU A 222 4.97 -5.96 9.20
CA LEU A 222 4.47 -5.41 10.45
C LEU A 222 5.39 -4.26 10.89
N ALA A 223 4.83 -3.24 11.52
CA ALA A 223 5.63 -2.26 12.26
C ALA A 223 5.82 -2.75 13.69
N ASP A 224 6.98 -2.48 14.29
CA ASP A 224 7.29 -3.00 15.63
C ASP A 224 6.42 -2.38 16.71
N ASN A 225 6.27 -1.06 16.68
CA ASN A 225 5.46 -0.27 17.60
C ASN A 225 4.06 0.02 17.02
N ASP A 226 3.29 -1.03 16.71
CA ASP A 226 1.91 -0.93 16.20
C ASP A 226 1.02 -1.95 16.94
N GLU A 227 0.72 -1.65 18.21
CA GLU A 227 -0.05 -2.55 19.06
C GLU A 227 -1.40 -2.93 18.46
N ARG A 228 -2.06 -1.95 17.82
CA ARG A 228 -3.40 -2.14 17.22
C ARG A 228 -3.39 -3.20 16.12
N ILE A 229 -2.40 -3.20 15.24
CA ILE A 229 -2.28 -4.19 14.17
C ILE A 229 -1.67 -5.48 14.69
N ASN A 230 -0.63 -5.37 15.52
CA ASN A 230 0.12 -6.52 16.03
C ASN A 230 -0.71 -7.39 16.97
N ALA A 231 -1.74 -6.86 17.64
CA ALA A 231 -2.67 -7.65 18.46
C ALA A 231 -3.39 -8.76 17.65
N GLY A 232 -3.65 -8.53 16.36
CA GLY A 232 -4.27 -9.52 15.47
C GLY A 232 -3.29 -10.56 14.90
N TRP A 233 -1.99 -10.30 14.98
CA TRP A 233 -0.99 -11.13 14.31
C TRP A 233 -0.94 -12.58 14.81
N PRO A 234 -0.94 -12.89 16.12
CA PRO A 234 -0.84 -14.28 16.60
C PRO A 234 -1.95 -15.19 16.05
N ALA A 235 -3.19 -14.68 16.01
CA ALA A 235 -4.33 -15.42 15.47
C ALA A 235 -4.21 -15.60 13.95
N TYR A 236 -3.79 -14.54 13.24
CA TYR A 236 -3.59 -14.60 11.79
C TYR A 236 -2.46 -15.57 11.42
N GLU A 237 -1.33 -15.53 12.12
CA GLU A 237 -0.23 -16.46 11.90
C GLU A 237 -0.64 -17.91 12.14
N ALA A 238 -1.39 -18.17 13.22
CA ALA A 238 -1.91 -19.52 13.51
C ALA A 238 -2.82 -20.02 12.37
N ALA A 239 -3.69 -19.16 11.85
CA ALA A 239 -4.59 -19.50 10.73
C ALA A 239 -3.80 -19.75 9.43
N LEU A 240 -2.77 -18.96 9.13
CA LEU A 240 -1.88 -19.17 7.98
C LEU A 240 -1.16 -20.52 8.06
N LYS A 241 -0.63 -20.85 9.24
CA LYS A 241 0.02 -22.15 9.50
C LYS A 241 -0.95 -23.32 9.33
N ALA A 242 -2.14 -23.20 9.88
CA ALA A 242 -3.19 -24.23 9.76
C ALA A 242 -3.65 -24.43 8.31
N ALA A 243 -3.69 -23.34 7.50
CA ALA A 243 -4.03 -23.39 6.09
C ALA A 243 -2.89 -23.88 5.19
N GLY A 244 -1.68 -24.02 5.69
CA GLY A 244 -0.49 -24.34 4.89
C GLY A 244 -0.10 -23.22 3.90
N THR A 245 -0.50 -21.98 4.19
CA THR A 245 -0.22 -20.83 3.32
C THR A 245 1.27 -20.48 3.36
N HIS A 246 1.90 -20.29 2.21
CA HIS A 246 3.27 -19.80 2.14
C HIS A 246 3.35 -18.32 2.52
N TYR A 247 4.08 -18.00 3.58
CA TYR A 247 4.28 -16.61 4.01
C TYR A 247 5.66 -16.38 4.60
N THR A 248 6.09 -15.15 4.55
CA THR A 248 7.22 -14.61 5.31
C THR A 248 6.76 -13.36 6.05
N THR A 249 7.37 -13.09 7.20
CA THR A 249 7.13 -11.87 7.96
C THR A 249 8.36 -10.98 7.95
N PHE A 250 8.11 -9.67 7.96
CA PHE A 250 9.14 -8.68 8.17
C PHE A 250 8.63 -7.66 9.20
N ARG A 251 9.29 -7.62 10.36
CA ARG A 251 8.97 -6.70 11.46
C ARG A 251 10.26 -6.02 11.89
N PRO A 252 10.64 -4.90 11.25
CA PRO A 252 11.86 -4.18 11.58
C PRO A 252 11.76 -3.51 12.95
N PRO A 253 12.79 -3.65 13.81
CA PRO A 253 12.76 -3.11 15.17
C PRO A 253 12.58 -1.59 15.22
N GLY A 254 11.82 -1.11 16.21
CA GLY A 254 11.63 0.32 16.49
C GLY A 254 10.73 1.07 15.52
N THR A 255 10.23 0.43 14.46
CA THR A 255 9.41 1.09 13.45
C THR A 255 8.00 1.39 13.93
N GLN A 256 7.44 2.50 13.45
CA GLN A 256 6.08 2.95 13.72
C GLN A 256 5.13 2.55 12.58
N HIS A 257 3.82 2.51 12.87
CA HIS A 257 2.79 2.35 11.83
C HIS A 257 3.02 3.36 10.69
N GLY A 258 3.06 2.91 9.44
CA GLY A 258 3.33 3.78 8.29
C GLY A 258 4.80 4.09 8.02
N PHE A 259 5.74 3.34 8.58
CA PHE A 259 7.18 3.58 8.43
C PHE A 259 7.67 3.60 6.97
N ASN A 260 6.93 3.03 6.05
CA ASN A 260 7.26 3.05 4.62
C ASN A 260 6.91 4.37 3.92
N ASN A 261 6.06 5.20 4.54
CA ASN A 261 5.58 6.44 3.93
C ASN A 261 6.57 7.57 4.12
N ASP A 262 7.31 7.86 3.07
CA ASP A 262 8.38 8.87 3.03
C ASP A 262 7.89 10.33 3.00
N THR A 263 6.58 10.54 3.14
CA THR A 263 5.96 11.87 3.30
C THR A 263 5.53 12.17 4.73
N THR A 264 5.86 11.29 5.68
CA THR A 264 5.44 11.42 7.09
C THR A 264 6.63 11.35 8.05
N PRO A 265 6.52 11.91 9.28
CA PRO A 265 7.56 11.84 10.29
C PRO A 265 7.86 10.43 10.79
N ARG A 266 6.99 9.44 10.52
CA ARG A 266 7.20 8.03 10.91
C ARG A 266 8.09 7.25 9.95
N TYR A 267 8.56 7.89 8.88
CA TYR A 267 9.40 7.23 7.88
C TYR A 267 10.68 6.69 8.48
N ASP A 268 10.96 5.42 8.22
CA ASP A 268 12.24 4.79 8.50
C ASP A 268 12.86 4.34 7.16
N GLU A 269 13.88 5.08 6.72
CA GLU A 269 14.51 4.86 5.41
C GLU A 269 15.08 3.46 5.27
N ARG A 270 15.77 2.95 6.30
CA ARG A 270 16.40 1.63 6.28
C ARG A 270 15.34 0.54 6.21
N ALA A 271 14.34 0.61 7.09
CA ALA A 271 13.26 -0.37 7.13
C ALA A 271 12.43 -0.36 5.84
N ALA A 272 12.13 0.84 5.29
CA ALA A 272 11.42 0.98 4.03
C ALA A 272 12.20 0.41 2.84
N HIS A 273 13.52 0.63 2.78
CA HIS A 273 14.38 0.05 1.75
C HIS A 273 14.44 -1.48 1.83
N ASP A 274 14.58 -2.03 3.05
CA ASP A 274 14.60 -3.48 3.26
C ASP A 274 13.24 -4.12 2.92
N ALA A 275 12.13 -3.47 3.32
CA ALA A 275 10.79 -3.91 2.96
C ALA A 275 10.57 -3.90 1.44
N TRP A 276 11.02 -2.84 0.76
CA TRP A 276 10.94 -2.73 -0.70
C TRP A 276 11.74 -3.83 -1.41
N SER A 277 12.94 -4.11 -0.93
CA SER A 277 13.80 -5.17 -1.48
C SER A 277 13.13 -6.54 -1.35
N ARG A 278 12.50 -6.84 -0.20
CA ARG A 278 11.73 -8.07 0.04
C ARG A 278 10.49 -8.15 -0.85
N LEU A 279 9.77 -7.04 -1.02
CA LEU A 279 8.62 -6.94 -1.92
C LEU A 279 9.01 -7.29 -3.36
N LEU A 280 10.08 -6.69 -3.87
CA LEU A 280 10.56 -6.98 -5.23
C LEU A 280 11.04 -8.43 -5.36
N ALA A 281 11.70 -8.98 -4.35
CA ALA A 281 12.09 -10.39 -4.33
C ALA A 281 10.89 -11.35 -4.36
N LEU A 282 9.82 -11.05 -3.60
CA LEU A 282 8.56 -11.78 -3.68
C LEU A 282 7.98 -11.74 -5.09
N PHE A 283 7.83 -10.55 -5.67
CA PHE A 283 7.26 -10.38 -7.01
C PHE A 283 8.11 -10.99 -8.12
N GLU A 284 9.43 -10.92 -8.03
CA GLU A 284 10.33 -11.58 -8.97
C GLU A 284 10.12 -13.10 -8.96
N ARG A 285 10.07 -13.71 -7.80
CA ARG A 285 9.90 -15.15 -7.61
C ARG A 285 8.55 -15.65 -8.08
N THR A 286 7.48 -14.94 -7.70
CA THR A 286 6.10 -15.40 -7.93
C THR A 286 5.53 -14.95 -9.28
N LEU A 287 5.85 -13.70 -9.72
CA LEU A 287 5.21 -13.10 -10.88
C LEU A 287 6.04 -13.22 -12.17
N ARG A 288 7.39 -13.39 -12.07
CA ARG A 288 8.25 -13.47 -13.25
C ARG A 288 8.78 -14.87 -13.52
N LYS A 289 9.35 -15.55 -12.51
CA LYS A 289 10.00 -16.86 -12.72
C LYS A 289 9.02 -18.03 -12.78
N GLY A 290 7.77 -17.82 -12.35
CA GLY A 290 6.78 -18.90 -12.21
C GLY A 290 7.12 -19.80 -11.00
N HIS A 291 6.11 -20.11 -10.22
CA HIS A 291 6.24 -21.16 -9.21
C HIS A 291 6.61 -22.45 -9.95
N ARG A 292 7.86 -22.93 -9.88
CA ARG A 292 8.13 -24.35 -10.14
C ARG A 292 7.43 -25.07 -8.99
N ALA A 293 6.29 -25.68 -9.24
CA ALA A 293 5.76 -26.69 -8.35
C ALA A 293 6.92 -27.64 -8.04
N SER A 294 7.31 -27.76 -6.77
CA SER A 294 8.19 -28.85 -6.36
C SER A 294 7.48 -30.13 -6.75
N PRO A 295 8.13 -31.05 -7.50
CA PRO A 295 7.55 -32.37 -7.71
C PRO A 295 7.41 -32.99 -6.32
N GLY A 296 6.18 -33.38 -5.94
CA GLY A 296 5.85 -34.13 -4.74
C GLY A 296 6.55 -35.48 -4.67
#